data_c32cb11333f8ca1c86f2d426882f84ff
#
_entry.id   c32cb11333f8ca1c86f2d426882f84ff
#
_cell.length_a   1.000
_cell.length_b   1.000
_cell.length_c   1.000
_cell.angle_alpha   90.00
_cell.angle_beta   90.00
_cell.angle_gamma   90.00
#
_symmetry.space_group_name_H-M   'P 1'
#
loop_
_entity.id
_entity.type
_entity.pdbx_description
1 polymer ?
#
loop_
_entity_poly.entity_id
_entity_poly.type
_entity_poly.pdbx_seq_one_letter_code
_entity_poly.pdbx_strand_id
1 'polypeptide(L)'
;MTAYEFTDHHFDVVVVGAGGSGLRAALGAAERGLKTACISKVFPTRSHTVAAQGGISAALGNMGDDDWRWHMYDTVKGSDWLGDQDAIEYLCRNAPEAVYELEHFGVPFSRTEEGNIYQRPFGGMTTNFGEGIAQRTCAAADRTGHAILHTLYGQSLR
;
A
#
# COMPACT_ATOMS: atom_id res chain seq x y z
N MET A 1 7.03 4.64 48.90
CA MET A 1 7.70 4.27 47.61
C MET A 1 6.74 4.61 46.50
N THR A 2 6.96 5.70 45.80
CA THR A 2 6.27 5.98 44.51
C THR A 2 6.89 5.02 43.50
N ALA A 3 6.18 3.96 43.17
CA ALA A 3 6.74 2.87 42.35
C ALA A 3 7.02 3.31 40.93
N TYR A 4 6.24 4.23 40.37
CA TYR A 4 6.37 4.71 38.99
C TYR A 4 5.78 6.11 38.84
N GLU A 5 6.36 6.92 37.95
CA GLU A 5 5.78 8.16 37.48
C GLU A 5 5.02 7.88 36.17
N PHE A 6 3.77 8.33 36.07
CA PHE A 6 2.94 8.18 34.88
C PHE A 6 2.83 9.52 34.19
N THR A 7 2.98 9.49 32.87
CA THR A 7 2.69 10.64 32.00
C THR A 7 1.51 10.28 31.12
N ASP A 8 0.41 10.97 31.28
CA ASP A 8 -0.80 10.77 30.47
C ASP A 8 -0.76 11.61 29.19
N HIS A 9 -1.08 10.97 28.08
CA HIS A 9 -1.22 11.61 26.77
C HIS A 9 -2.63 11.38 26.25
N HIS A 10 -3.24 12.43 25.68
CA HIS A 10 -4.59 12.37 25.14
C HIS A 10 -4.56 12.60 23.62
N PHE A 11 -5.16 11.69 22.87
CA PHE A 11 -5.28 11.72 21.41
C PHE A 11 -6.71 11.35 21.00
N ASP A 12 -7.15 11.84 19.82
CA ASP A 12 -8.42 11.47 19.23
C ASP A 12 -8.32 10.09 18.57
N VAL A 13 -7.15 9.77 17.98
CA VAL A 13 -6.85 8.51 17.33
C VAL A 13 -5.50 7.97 17.77
N VAL A 14 -5.45 6.67 18.05
CA VAL A 14 -4.20 5.94 18.29
C VAL A 14 -4.08 4.82 17.28
N VAL A 15 -3.06 4.89 16.42
CA VAL A 15 -2.72 3.86 15.45
C VAL A 15 -1.60 2.99 16.02
N VAL A 16 -1.82 1.69 16.12
CA VAL A 16 -0.83 0.73 16.62
C VAL A 16 -0.16 0.02 15.45
N GLY A 17 1.08 0.38 15.19
CA GLY A 17 1.90 -0.11 14.09
C GLY A 17 2.18 0.97 13.04
N ALA A 18 3.46 1.24 12.75
CA ALA A 18 3.93 2.25 11.81
C ALA A 18 4.51 1.62 10.53
N GLY A 19 3.86 0.58 10.01
CA GLY A 19 4.09 0.08 8.67
C GLY A 19 3.38 0.93 7.62
N GLY A 20 3.39 0.52 6.35
CA GLY A 20 2.75 1.27 5.27
C GLY A 20 1.28 1.59 5.56
N SER A 21 0.49 0.61 6.01
CA SER A 21 -0.93 0.81 6.34
C SER A 21 -1.12 1.73 7.55
N GLY A 22 -0.32 1.55 8.60
CA GLY A 22 -0.44 2.38 9.81
C GLY A 22 -0.04 3.82 9.58
N LEU A 23 1.05 4.08 8.84
CA LEU A 23 1.44 5.45 8.47
C LEU A 23 0.38 6.12 7.58
N ARG A 24 -0.18 5.38 6.60
CA ARG A 24 -1.26 5.95 5.77
C ARG A 24 -2.53 6.24 6.58
N ALA A 25 -2.89 5.37 7.54
CA ALA A 25 -4.02 5.61 8.43
C ALA A 25 -3.78 6.83 9.35
N ALA A 26 -2.59 6.92 9.94
CA ALA A 26 -2.22 8.05 10.79
C ALA A 26 -2.23 9.37 10.03
N LEU A 27 -1.67 9.38 8.81
CA LEU A 27 -1.68 10.54 7.92
C LEU A 27 -3.12 10.96 7.59
N GLY A 28 -3.98 10.02 7.18
CA GLY A 28 -5.36 10.34 6.84
C GLY A 28 -6.22 10.81 8.02
N ALA A 29 -5.91 10.40 9.24
CA ALA A 29 -6.54 10.92 10.45
C ALA A 29 -6.05 12.36 10.75
N ALA A 30 -4.74 12.59 10.63
CA ALA A 30 -4.15 13.91 10.84
C ALA A 30 -4.63 14.94 9.80
N GLU A 31 -4.74 14.55 8.52
CA GLU A 31 -5.29 15.39 7.44
C GLU A 31 -6.74 15.84 7.71
N ARG A 32 -7.49 15.08 8.52
CA ARG A 32 -8.84 15.44 8.98
C ARG A 32 -8.84 16.28 10.26
N GLY A 33 -7.69 16.74 10.71
CA GLY A 33 -7.54 17.58 11.90
C GLY A 33 -7.61 16.82 13.22
N LEU A 34 -7.55 15.49 13.21
CA LEU A 34 -7.57 14.69 14.41
C LEU A 34 -6.18 14.63 15.05
N LYS A 35 -6.10 14.85 16.35
CA LYS A 35 -4.85 14.67 17.11
C LYS A 35 -4.51 13.18 17.16
N THR A 36 -3.52 12.78 16.37
CA THR A 36 -3.22 11.38 16.11
C THR A 36 -1.87 10.97 16.71
N ALA A 37 -1.85 9.82 17.41
CA ALA A 37 -0.62 9.14 17.78
C ALA A 37 -0.43 7.87 16.95
N CYS A 38 0.80 7.63 16.47
CA CYS A 38 1.18 6.37 15.85
C CYS A 38 2.24 5.69 16.72
N ILE A 39 1.88 4.54 17.31
CA ILE A 39 2.75 3.78 18.21
C ILE A 39 3.41 2.64 17.46
N SER A 40 4.73 2.49 17.58
CA SER A 40 5.47 1.44 16.91
C SER A 40 6.47 0.77 17.83
N LYS A 41 6.64 -0.54 17.68
CA LYS A 41 7.65 -1.32 18.40
C LYS A 41 9.06 -1.00 17.90
N VAL A 42 9.19 -0.73 16.61
CA VAL A 42 10.46 -0.38 15.96
C VAL A 42 10.35 1.00 15.32
N PHE A 43 11.47 1.59 14.99
CA PHE A 43 11.44 2.84 14.21
C PHE A 43 10.64 2.62 12.91
N PRO A 44 9.75 3.55 12.50
CA PRO A 44 8.81 3.31 11.40
C PRO A 44 9.45 2.76 10.12
N THR A 45 10.60 3.30 9.70
CA THR A 45 11.31 2.84 8.49
C THR A 45 11.94 1.44 8.61
N ARG A 46 11.82 0.79 9.76
CA ARG A 46 12.21 -0.60 10.02
C ARG A 46 11.03 -1.57 9.98
N SER A 47 9.81 -1.11 9.69
CA SER A 47 8.66 -1.98 9.50
C SER A 47 8.91 -2.97 8.34
N HIS A 48 8.25 -4.12 8.39
CA HIS A 48 8.37 -5.17 7.37
C HIS A 48 8.03 -4.69 5.95
N THR A 49 7.22 -3.65 5.81
CA THR A 49 6.96 -2.99 4.52
C THR A 49 8.25 -2.67 3.76
N VAL A 50 9.33 -2.29 4.45
CA VAL A 50 10.64 -1.98 3.82
C VAL A 50 11.21 -3.13 3.00
N ALA A 51 10.88 -4.37 3.35
CA ALA A 51 11.39 -5.58 2.72
C ALA A 51 10.65 -5.98 1.42
N ALA A 52 9.54 -5.33 1.10
CA ALA A 52 8.79 -5.63 -0.11
C ALA A 52 9.54 -5.15 -1.37
N GLN A 53 9.88 -6.08 -2.25
CA GLN A 53 10.66 -5.81 -3.48
C GLN A 53 9.79 -5.86 -4.74
N GLY A 54 8.79 -6.73 -4.77
CA GLY A 54 7.99 -7.03 -5.97
C GLY A 54 7.25 -5.83 -6.54
N GLY A 55 6.59 -5.11 -5.70
CA GLY A 55 5.75 -3.98 -6.09
C GLY A 55 4.41 -3.95 -5.37
N ILE A 56 3.53 -3.09 -5.82
CA ILE A 56 2.13 -2.99 -5.40
C ILE A 56 1.23 -3.17 -6.61
N SER A 57 0.26 -4.07 -6.50
CA SER A 57 -0.59 -4.45 -7.64
C SER A 57 -1.84 -3.59 -7.74
N ALA A 58 -2.08 -3.04 -8.93
CA ALA A 58 -3.29 -2.30 -9.28
C ALA A 58 -3.56 -2.40 -10.78
N ALA A 59 -4.81 -2.56 -11.16
CA ALA A 59 -5.19 -2.66 -12.57
C ALA A 59 -5.23 -1.27 -13.22
N LEU A 60 -4.04 -0.70 -13.54
CA LEU A 60 -3.92 0.62 -14.19
C LEU A 60 -4.08 0.55 -15.71
N GLY A 61 -3.81 -0.59 -16.33
CA GLY A 61 -3.87 -0.75 -17.78
C GLY A 61 -2.71 -0.08 -18.54
N ASN A 62 -1.61 0.28 -17.87
CA ASN A 62 -0.50 1.00 -18.50
C ASN A 62 0.35 0.12 -19.44
N MET A 63 0.32 -1.19 -19.26
CA MET A 63 1.14 -2.16 -20.01
C MET A 63 0.29 -3.08 -20.89
N GLY A 64 -0.99 -2.79 -21.05
CA GLY A 64 -1.97 -3.57 -21.79
C GLY A 64 -3.32 -3.55 -21.08
N ASP A 65 -4.34 -4.11 -21.68
CA ASP A 65 -5.67 -4.12 -21.11
C ASP A 65 -5.68 -4.82 -19.74
N ASP A 66 -6.28 -4.19 -18.75
CA ASP A 66 -6.46 -4.73 -17.41
C ASP A 66 -7.77 -4.24 -16.80
N ASP A 67 -8.33 -5.03 -15.87
CA ASP A 67 -9.57 -4.72 -15.17
C ASP A 67 -9.45 -5.16 -13.71
N TRP A 68 -9.96 -4.33 -12.80
CA TRP A 68 -9.95 -4.65 -11.37
C TRP A 68 -10.71 -5.94 -11.04
N ARG A 69 -11.68 -6.37 -11.87
CA ARG A 69 -12.42 -7.62 -11.70
C ARG A 69 -11.54 -8.84 -11.97
N TRP A 70 -10.61 -8.73 -12.93
CA TRP A 70 -9.59 -9.78 -13.15
C TRP A 70 -8.61 -9.82 -11.98
N HIS A 71 -8.23 -8.65 -11.44
CA HIS A 71 -7.41 -8.57 -10.24
C HIS A 71 -8.13 -9.20 -9.04
N MET A 72 -9.42 -8.92 -8.85
CA MET A 72 -10.25 -9.55 -7.81
C MET A 72 -10.30 -11.07 -7.98
N TYR A 73 -10.55 -11.57 -9.19
CA TYR A 73 -10.57 -13.01 -9.49
C TYR A 73 -9.27 -13.69 -9.09
N ASP A 74 -8.13 -13.15 -9.51
CA ASP A 74 -6.81 -13.69 -9.18
C ASP A 74 -6.56 -13.68 -7.67
N THR A 75 -7.00 -12.63 -6.98
CA THR A 75 -6.82 -12.49 -5.52
C THR A 75 -7.70 -13.49 -4.75
N VAL A 76 -8.96 -13.67 -5.14
CA VAL A 76 -9.85 -14.67 -4.55
C VAL A 76 -9.30 -16.07 -4.77
N LYS A 77 -8.87 -16.37 -6.00
CA LYS A 77 -8.25 -17.67 -6.35
C LYS A 77 -6.93 -17.88 -5.59
N GLY A 78 -6.09 -16.86 -5.50
CA GLY A 78 -4.81 -16.92 -4.79
C GLY A 78 -4.93 -17.08 -3.28
N SER A 79 -6.09 -16.72 -2.72
CA SER A 79 -6.43 -16.95 -1.31
C SER A 79 -7.12 -18.29 -1.06
N ASP A 80 -7.07 -19.22 -2.02
CA ASP A 80 -7.75 -20.53 -1.96
C ASP A 80 -9.25 -20.42 -1.66
N TRP A 81 -9.89 -19.34 -2.12
CA TRP A 81 -11.32 -19.02 -1.90
C TRP A 81 -11.68 -18.79 -0.42
N LEU A 82 -10.69 -18.65 0.46
CA LEU A 82 -10.89 -18.43 1.90
C LEU A 82 -10.91 -16.95 2.29
N GLY A 83 -10.52 -16.06 1.38
CA GLY A 83 -10.49 -14.64 1.62
C GLY A 83 -11.89 -14.02 1.74
N ASP A 84 -12.00 -12.94 2.51
CA ASP A 84 -13.21 -12.11 2.55
C ASP A 84 -13.37 -11.41 1.20
N GLN A 85 -14.38 -11.84 0.43
CA GLN A 85 -14.57 -11.40 -0.95
C GLN A 85 -14.98 -9.92 -1.05
N ASP A 86 -15.72 -9.41 -0.07
CA ASP A 86 -16.11 -8.00 -0.04
C ASP A 86 -14.89 -7.11 0.21
N ALA A 87 -13.99 -7.54 1.12
CA ALA A 87 -12.74 -6.84 1.36
C ALA A 87 -11.80 -6.91 0.15
N ILE A 88 -11.74 -8.05 -0.56
CA ILE A 88 -10.95 -8.21 -1.78
C ILE A 88 -11.51 -7.34 -2.91
N GLU A 89 -12.83 -7.30 -3.10
CA GLU A 89 -13.45 -6.40 -4.08
C GLU A 89 -13.07 -4.96 -3.80
N TYR A 90 -13.26 -4.51 -2.56
CA TYR A 90 -12.92 -3.16 -2.14
C TYR A 90 -11.45 -2.82 -2.43
N LEU A 91 -10.53 -3.72 -2.07
CA LEU A 91 -9.10 -3.56 -2.30
C LEU A 91 -8.79 -3.44 -3.80
N CYS A 92 -9.22 -4.40 -4.61
CA CYS A 92 -8.87 -4.44 -6.03
C CYS A 92 -9.49 -3.28 -6.82
N ARG A 93 -10.71 -2.87 -6.46
CA ARG A 93 -11.42 -1.76 -7.09
C ARG A 93 -10.77 -0.40 -6.78
N ASN A 94 -10.26 -0.22 -5.56
CA ASN A 94 -9.66 1.04 -5.13
C ASN A 94 -8.13 1.07 -5.27
N ALA A 95 -7.48 -0.04 -5.62
CA ALA A 95 -6.04 -0.11 -5.77
C ALA A 95 -5.45 0.91 -6.77
N PRO A 96 -6.08 1.18 -7.93
CA PRO A 96 -5.58 2.21 -8.85
C PRO A 96 -5.48 3.59 -8.20
N GLU A 97 -6.52 4.03 -7.50
CA GLU A 97 -6.54 5.31 -6.81
C GLU A 97 -5.45 5.38 -5.71
N ALA A 98 -5.30 4.30 -4.94
CA ALA A 98 -4.27 4.20 -3.91
C ALA A 98 -2.84 4.29 -4.48
N VAL A 99 -2.59 3.74 -5.67
CA VAL A 99 -1.28 3.84 -6.33
C VAL A 99 -1.01 5.28 -6.79
N TYR A 100 -2.00 5.95 -7.38
CA TYR A 100 -1.86 7.35 -7.77
C TYR A 100 -1.71 8.28 -6.55
N GLU A 101 -2.39 8.00 -5.45
CA GLU A 101 -2.18 8.72 -4.19
C GLU A 101 -0.73 8.57 -3.69
N LEU A 102 -0.19 7.36 -3.69
CA LEU A 102 1.21 7.11 -3.33
C LEU A 102 2.19 7.85 -4.26
N GLU A 103 1.90 7.89 -5.55
CA GLU A 103 2.67 8.68 -6.51
C GLU A 103 2.65 10.17 -6.17
N HIS A 104 1.48 10.73 -5.87
CA HIS A 104 1.32 12.13 -5.49
C HIS A 104 2.02 12.45 -4.15
N PHE A 105 2.12 11.50 -3.25
CA PHE A 105 2.96 11.64 -2.05
C PHE A 105 4.46 11.62 -2.36
N GLY A 106 4.85 11.22 -3.55
CA GLY A 106 6.23 11.22 -4.01
C GLY A 106 6.90 9.85 -4.09
N VAL A 107 6.14 8.75 -4.13
CA VAL A 107 6.73 7.43 -4.41
C VAL A 107 7.29 7.41 -5.83
N PRO A 108 8.61 7.18 -6.01
CA PRO A 108 9.26 7.24 -7.30
C PRO A 108 9.08 5.94 -8.08
N PHE A 109 7.86 5.65 -8.51
CA PHE A 109 7.60 4.50 -9.37
C PHE A 109 8.41 4.57 -10.66
N SER A 110 8.90 3.43 -11.13
CA SER A 110 9.52 3.30 -12.44
C SER A 110 8.54 3.69 -13.55
N ARG A 111 9.07 4.23 -14.66
CA ARG A 111 8.26 4.77 -15.76
C ARG A 111 8.49 4.01 -17.06
N THR A 112 7.46 3.98 -17.89
CA THR A 112 7.58 3.64 -19.31
C THR A 112 8.21 4.80 -20.08
N GLU A 113 8.53 4.59 -21.36
CA GLU A 113 9.04 5.66 -22.24
C GLU A 113 8.03 6.80 -22.41
N GLU A 114 6.73 6.48 -22.35
CA GLU A 114 5.64 7.45 -22.44
C GLU A 114 5.36 8.19 -21.12
N GLY A 115 6.09 7.84 -20.05
CA GLY A 115 5.94 8.47 -18.74
C GLY A 115 4.89 7.86 -17.81
N ASN A 116 4.22 6.78 -18.22
CA ASN A 116 3.26 6.07 -17.37
C ASN A 116 3.98 5.27 -16.27
N ILE A 117 3.28 4.97 -15.16
CA ILE A 117 3.80 4.05 -14.14
C ILE A 117 4.05 2.68 -14.78
N TYR A 118 5.29 2.22 -14.73
CA TYR A 118 5.65 0.89 -15.21
C TYR A 118 5.03 -0.20 -14.33
N GLN A 119 4.46 -1.21 -14.97
CA GLN A 119 3.88 -2.36 -14.33
C GLN A 119 4.53 -3.64 -14.85
N ARG A 120 4.99 -4.48 -13.94
CA ARG A 120 5.60 -5.77 -14.29
C ARG A 120 4.60 -6.92 -14.21
N PRO A 121 4.81 -8.01 -14.98
CA PRO A 121 4.10 -9.26 -14.74
C PRO A 121 4.53 -9.85 -13.40
N PHE A 122 3.62 -10.51 -12.73
CA PHE A 122 3.89 -11.24 -11.50
C PHE A 122 3.13 -12.56 -11.51
N GLY A 123 3.65 -13.60 -10.82
CA GLY A 123 3.05 -14.92 -10.83
C GLY A 123 1.59 -14.90 -10.33
N GLY A 124 0.71 -15.58 -11.07
CA GLY A 124 -0.71 -15.69 -10.74
C GLY A 124 -1.57 -14.50 -11.15
N MET A 125 -1.02 -13.50 -11.83
CA MET A 125 -1.80 -12.38 -12.37
C MET A 125 -2.23 -12.64 -13.81
N THR A 126 -3.54 -12.61 -14.04
CA THR A 126 -4.13 -12.98 -15.32
C THR A 126 -5.09 -11.91 -15.86
N THR A 127 -5.26 -11.89 -17.17
CA THR A 127 -6.34 -11.18 -17.86
C THR A 127 -7.52 -12.12 -18.09
N ASN A 128 -8.71 -11.57 -18.34
CA ASN A 128 -9.91 -12.35 -18.70
C ASN A 128 -10.14 -13.58 -17.82
N PHE A 129 -9.99 -13.43 -16.49
CA PHE A 129 -10.26 -14.50 -15.52
C PHE A 129 -9.43 -15.79 -15.74
N GLY A 130 -8.18 -15.65 -16.15
CA GLY A 130 -7.24 -16.75 -16.28
C GLY A 130 -6.73 -17.05 -17.69
N GLU A 131 -7.14 -16.30 -18.71
CA GLU A 131 -6.80 -16.60 -20.11
C GLU A 131 -5.43 -16.06 -20.55
N GLY A 132 -4.94 -14.95 -19.97
CA GLY A 132 -3.69 -14.31 -20.35
C GLY A 132 -2.86 -13.89 -19.15
N ILE A 133 -1.68 -13.29 -19.38
CA ILE A 133 -0.80 -12.74 -18.35
C ILE A 133 -1.09 -11.25 -18.20
N ALA A 134 -1.43 -10.82 -16.99
CA ALA A 134 -1.58 -9.40 -16.66
C ALA A 134 -0.26 -8.80 -16.15
N GLN A 135 -0.03 -7.53 -16.47
CA GLN A 135 1.07 -6.73 -15.95
C GLN A 135 0.50 -5.60 -15.10
N ARG A 136 0.26 -5.87 -13.80
CA ARG A 136 -0.38 -4.90 -12.89
C ARG A 136 0.45 -4.54 -11.66
N THR A 137 1.66 -5.07 -11.53
CA THR A 137 2.49 -4.80 -10.36
C THR A 137 3.33 -3.54 -10.59
N CYS A 138 2.90 -2.43 -9.98
CA CYS A 138 3.60 -1.15 -9.99
C CYS A 138 4.86 -1.23 -9.14
N ALA A 139 6.01 -0.84 -9.66
CA ALA A 139 7.29 -1.04 -9.00
C ALA A 139 8.17 0.22 -8.99
N ALA A 140 8.96 0.37 -7.93
CA ALA A 140 10.11 1.26 -7.87
C ALA A 140 11.38 0.40 -7.85
N ALA A 141 11.82 -0.04 -9.04
CA ALA A 141 12.87 -1.03 -9.22
C ALA A 141 12.63 -2.28 -8.34
N ASP A 142 13.61 -2.69 -7.53
CA ASP A 142 13.53 -3.82 -6.58
C ASP A 142 13.33 -3.37 -5.12
N ARG A 143 12.95 -2.11 -4.90
CA ARG A 143 12.84 -1.46 -3.58
C ARG A 143 11.51 -0.78 -3.35
N THR A 144 10.44 -1.29 -3.92
CA THR A 144 9.13 -0.64 -3.88
C THR A 144 8.63 -0.41 -2.45
N GLY A 145 8.76 -1.40 -1.58
CA GLY A 145 8.35 -1.26 -0.17
C GLY A 145 9.17 -0.23 0.60
N HIS A 146 10.47 -0.18 0.36
CA HIS A 146 11.33 0.87 0.91
C HIS A 146 10.88 2.26 0.44
N ALA A 147 10.62 2.42 -0.85
CA ALA A 147 10.16 3.69 -1.42
C ALA A 147 8.83 4.14 -0.81
N ILE A 148 7.83 3.25 -0.75
CA ILE A 148 6.51 3.53 -0.16
C ILE A 148 6.65 3.92 1.31
N LEU A 149 7.38 3.11 2.10
CA LEU A 149 7.49 3.33 3.54
C LEU A 149 8.18 4.65 3.87
N HIS A 150 9.30 4.95 3.20
CA HIS A 150 10.03 6.20 3.41
C HIS A 150 9.23 7.43 2.95
N THR A 151 8.49 7.31 1.86
CA THR A 151 7.60 8.39 1.40
C THR A 151 6.51 8.67 2.42
N LEU A 152 5.78 7.65 2.88
CA LEU A 152 4.72 7.82 3.88
C LEU A 152 5.27 8.34 5.22
N TYR A 153 6.44 7.87 5.64
CA TYR A 153 7.10 8.40 6.84
C TYR A 153 7.46 9.87 6.66
N GLY A 154 8.04 10.25 5.51
CA GLY A 154 8.35 11.66 5.21
C GLY A 154 7.11 12.55 5.19
N GLN A 155 5.97 12.08 4.65
CA GLN A 155 4.70 12.80 4.68
C GLN A 155 4.15 12.94 6.12
N SER A 156 4.32 11.93 6.96
CA SER A 156 3.87 11.95 8.35
C SER A 156 4.69 12.89 9.26
N LEU A 157 5.83 13.39 8.80
CA LEU A 157 6.68 14.36 9.52
C LEU A 157 6.35 15.82 9.19
N ARG A 158 5.50 16.09 8.22
CA ARG A 158 5.06 17.42 7.79
C ARG A 158 3.87 17.92 8.60
#